data_b3163177fdd93949f0e10fe9b3dfee6d
#
_entry.id   b3163177fdd93949f0e10fe9b3dfee6d
#
_cell.length_a   1.000
_cell.length_b   1.000
_cell.length_c   1.000
_cell.angle_alpha   90.00
_cell.angle_beta   90.00
_cell.angle_gamma   90.00
#
_symmetry.space_group_name_H-M   'P 1'
#
loop_
_entity.id
_entity.type
_entity.pdbx_description
1 polymer ?
#
loop_
_entity_poly.entity_id
_entity_poly.type
_entity_poly.pdbx_seq_one_letter_code
_entity_poly.pdbx_strand_id
1 'polypeptide(L)'
;VPKNDHGPFSHEGEQYWGPVNWDNGGMEHTTLHLLYSRFWHKFLYDIGVVHTKEPYAKRTSHGMILGQNPHYVGNVSTQEEKDALIAKYGNQALRPAVKMVKTLGNVVNPDDVVKAYGADTMRLYIMFIGDFEKVATWSDDAVKGCKRFLDRVWNLADQVTEEDGVSEKNAPIVHKTIKKVTDDIDTLKMNTAIAALLTMVNEFYSNGLRRGHFEALLRMPSPFAPP
;
A
#
# COMPACT_ATOMS: atom_id res chain seq x y z
N VAL A 1 -25.69 10.54 10.90
CA VAL A 1 -26.39 9.30 10.51
C VAL A 1 -27.43 9.64 9.44
N PRO A 2 -27.36 9.06 8.21
CA PRO A 2 -28.19 9.50 7.07
C PRO A 2 -29.70 9.39 7.28
N LYS A 3 -30.17 8.64 8.28
CA LYS A 3 -31.61 8.42 8.58
C LYS A 3 -32.07 9.09 9.86
N ASN A 4 -31.34 10.08 10.36
CA ASN A 4 -31.73 10.81 11.55
C ASN A 4 -32.57 12.05 11.14
N ASP A 5 -33.88 12.03 11.41
CA ASP A 5 -34.82 13.10 11.04
C ASP A 5 -34.85 14.23 12.07
N HIS A 6 -34.20 14.09 13.23
CA HIS A 6 -34.20 15.02 14.33
C HIS A 6 -32.98 15.94 14.42
N GLY A 7 -32.02 15.78 13.49
CA GLY A 7 -30.80 16.56 13.46
C GLY A 7 -29.70 15.90 12.62
N PRO A 8 -28.51 16.50 12.55
CA PRO A 8 -27.45 15.99 11.72
C PRO A 8 -26.97 14.58 12.16
N PHE A 9 -27.06 14.26 13.45
CA PHE A 9 -26.76 12.95 14.03
C PHE A 9 -27.40 12.83 15.43
N SER A 10 -27.55 11.60 15.94
CA SER A 10 -27.91 11.34 17.33
C SER A 10 -26.68 11.35 18.23
N HIS A 11 -26.84 11.70 19.50
CA HIS A 11 -25.72 11.68 20.47
C HIS A 11 -25.10 10.27 20.62
N GLU A 12 -25.93 9.23 20.67
CA GLU A 12 -25.48 7.83 20.69
C GLU A 12 -24.67 7.48 19.44
N GLY A 13 -25.15 7.89 18.25
CA GLY A 13 -24.47 7.68 16.99
C GLY A 13 -23.13 8.40 16.91
N GLU A 14 -23.04 9.61 17.45
CA GLU A 14 -21.79 10.37 17.51
C GLU A 14 -20.79 9.72 18.47
N GLN A 15 -21.22 9.28 19.66
CA GLN A 15 -20.37 8.58 20.60
C GLN A 15 -19.86 7.22 20.09
N TYR A 16 -20.68 6.51 19.31
CA TYR A 16 -20.32 5.20 18.76
C TYR A 16 -19.36 5.31 17.59
N TRP A 17 -19.56 6.28 16.68
CA TRP A 17 -18.79 6.40 15.45
C TRP A 17 -17.62 7.39 15.53
N GLY A 18 -17.59 8.25 16.53
CA GLY A 18 -16.52 9.23 16.73
C GLY A 18 -15.58 8.84 17.89
N PRO A 19 -14.33 9.29 17.84
CA PRO A 19 -13.66 9.89 16.70
C PRO A 19 -13.36 8.85 15.60
N VAL A 20 -13.04 9.32 14.39
CA VAL A 20 -12.58 8.43 13.30
C VAL A 20 -11.32 7.69 13.75
N ASN A 21 -11.33 6.37 13.67
CA ASN A 21 -10.25 5.53 14.18
C ASN A 21 -8.91 5.81 13.50
N TRP A 22 -8.92 6.02 12.19
CA TRP A 22 -7.71 6.25 11.42
C TRP A 22 -7.98 7.10 10.18
N ASP A 23 -7.29 8.23 10.08
CA ASP A 23 -7.20 9.08 8.89
C ASP A 23 -5.91 8.77 8.15
N ASN A 24 -6.03 8.38 6.88
CA ASN A 24 -4.92 8.05 6.01
C ASN A 24 -4.96 8.93 4.76
N GLY A 25 -4.10 9.92 4.71
CA GLY A 25 -4.06 10.90 3.63
C GLY A 25 -2.65 11.36 3.29
N GLY A 26 -2.47 11.94 2.11
CA GLY A 26 -1.18 12.49 1.67
C GLY A 26 -0.75 13.69 2.51
N MET A 27 0.55 14.00 2.46
CA MET A 27 1.15 15.14 3.19
C MET A 27 0.53 16.49 2.82
N GLU A 28 0.07 16.65 1.57
CA GLU A 28 -0.60 17.86 1.08
C GLU A 28 -1.87 18.20 1.87
N HIS A 29 -2.55 17.21 2.43
CA HIS A 29 -3.76 17.38 3.20
C HIS A 29 -3.54 17.96 4.59
N THR A 30 -2.30 18.08 5.05
CA THR A 30 -1.95 18.74 6.34
C THR A 30 -2.45 20.17 6.39
N THR A 31 -2.31 20.92 5.30
CA THR A 31 -2.74 22.32 5.18
C THR A 31 -4.07 22.50 4.43
N LEU A 32 -4.70 21.42 3.99
CA LEU A 32 -5.97 21.43 3.28
C LEU A 32 -7.05 20.75 4.14
N HIS A 33 -7.34 19.47 3.86
CA HIS A 33 -8.39 18.73 4.53
C HIS A 33 -8.26 18.70 6.06
N LEU A 34 -7.07 18.43 6.60
CA LEU A 34 -6.86 18.33 8.04
C LEU A 34 -7.07 19.68 8.75
N LEU A 35 -6.63 20.79 8.13
CA LEU A 35 -6.85 22.11 8.69
C LEU A 35 -8.33 22.43 8.82
N TYR A 36 -9.10 22.20 7.75
CA TYR A 36 -10.52 22.51 7.73
C TYR A 36 -11.34 21.57 8.61
N SER A 37 -11.10 20.26 8.53
CA SER A 37 -11.83 19.28 9.32
C SER A 37 -11.60 19.45 10.83
N ARG A 38 -10.35 19.70 11.23
CA ARG A 38 -10.03 19.94 12.65
C ARG A 38 -10.59 21.29 13.16
N PHE A 39 -10.51 22.35 12.35
CA PHE A 39 -11.12 23.63 12.71
C PHE A 39 -12.61 23.51 12.95
N TRP A 40 -13.32 22.87 12.02
CA TRP A 40 -14.76 22.65 12.12
C TRP A 40 -15.13 21.75 13.30
N HIS A 41 -14.40 20.66 13.50
CA HIS A 41 -14.65 19.75 14.61
C HIS A 41 -14.43 20.42 15.98
N LYS A 42 -13.36 21.21 16.12
CA LYS A 42 -13.11 21.97 17.36
C LYS A 42 -14.20 22.99 17.66
N PHE A 43 -14.70 23.66 16.65
CA PHE A 43 -15.85 24.54 16.79
C PHE A 43 -17.09 23.76 17.29
N LEU A 44 -17.40 22.60 16.71
CA LEU A 44 -18.50 21.75 17.16
C LEU A 44 -18.28 21.23 18.59
N TYR A 45 -17.06 20.95 18.97
CA TYR A 45 -16.71 20.60 20.35
C TYR A 45 -16.95 21.77 21.32
N ASP A 46 -16.51 22.97 20.98
CA ASP A 46 -16.66 24.16 21.82
C ASP A 46 -18.14 24.53 22.09
N ILE A 47 -19.03 24.23 21.14
CA ILE A 47 -20.46 24.44 21.31
C ILE A 47 -21.21 23.19 21.82
N GLY A 48 -20.48 22.11 22.21
CA GLY A 48 -21.05 20.92 22.84
C GLY A 48 -21.81 19.96 21.92
N VAL A 49 -21.57 20.03 20.60
CA VAL A 49 -22.22 19.18 19.60
C VAL A 49 -21.52 17.83 19.44
N VAL A 50 -20.21 17.77 19.59
CA VAL A 50 -19.42 16.53 19.57
C VAL A 50 -18.68 16.33 20.89
N HIS A 51 -18.40 15.08 21.26
CA HIS A 51 -17.82 14.74 22.57
C HIS A 51 -16.28 14.73 22.59
N THR A 52 -15.62 14.65 21.43
CA THR A 52 -14.16 14.60 21.33
C THR A 52 -13.57 15.91 20.81
N LYS A 53 -12.38 16.27 21.30
CA LYS A 53 -11.66 17.49 20.93
C LYS A 53 -10.98 17.38 19.55
N GLU A 54 -10.67 16.17 19.11
CA GLU A 54 -10.04 15.89 17.84
C GLU A 54 -10.90 14.91 17.02
N PRO A 55 -11.03 15.11 15.70
CA PRO A 55 -11.85 14.26 14.85
C PRO A 55 -11.23 12.89 14.56
N TYR A 56 -9.91 12.73 14.69
CA TYR A 56 -9.15 11.54 14.35
C TYR A 56 -8.39 11.01 15.55
N ALA A 57 -8.54 9.70 15.84
CA ALA A 57 -7.77 9.02 16.88
C ALA A 57 -6.31 8.76 16.42
N LYS A 58 -6.13 8.45 15.15
CA LYS A 58 -4.82 8.21 14.53
C LYS A 58 -4.78 8.86 13.15
N ARG A 59 -3.62 9.40 12.80
CA ARG A 59 -3.35 9.94 11.47
C ARG A 59 -2.03 9.40 10.94
N THR A 60 -2.01 8.95 9.69
CA THR A 60 -0.81 8.52 8.99
C THR A 60 -0.70 9.24 7.65
N SER A 61 0.47 9.78 7.35
CA SER A 61 0.80 10.32 6.03
C SER A 61 1.39 9.22 5.18
N HIS A 62 0.65 8.73 4.19
CA HIS A 62 1.27 7.82 3.23
C HIS A 62 2.31 8.54 2.36
N GLY A 63 3.29 7.78 1.85
CA GLY A 63 4.29 8.25 0.92
C GLY A 63 3.73 8.57 -0.46
N MET A 64 4.59 9.05 -1.33
CA MET A 64 4.24 9.40 -2.72
C MET A 64 4.93 8.43 -3.68
N ILE A 65 4.20 7.98 -4.70
CA ILE A 65 4.77 7.20 -5.80
C ILE A 65 5.16 8.17 -6.91
N LEU A 66 6.45 8.16 -7.28
CA LEU A 66 7.02 8.97 -8.33
C LEU A 66 6.99 8.24 -9.67
N GLY A 67 6.78 8.97 -10.74
CA GLY A 67 6.96 8.51 -12.11
C GLY A 67 8.34 8.84 -12.66
N GLN A 68 8.70 8.25 -13.80
CA GLN A 68 9.91 8.58 -14.53
C GLN A 68 9.93 10.06 -14.88
N ASN A 69 11.12 10.65 -14.82
CA ASN A 69 11.31 12.03 -15.24
C ASN A 69 11.71 12.09 -16.74
N PRO A 70 10.85 12.55 -17.64
CA PRO A 70 11.18 12.66 -19.05
C PRO A 70 12.31 13.66 -19.34
N HIS A 71 12.57 14.59 -18.41
CA HIS A 71 13.58 15.63 -18.50
C HIS A 71 14.84 15.33 -17.68
N TYR A 72 15.05 14.06 -17.31
CA TYR A 72 16.24 13.66 -16.55
C TYR A 72 17.48 13.70 -17.45
N VAL A 73 18.54 14.35 -16.99
CA VAL A 73 19.82 14.47 -17.73
C VAL A 73 20.45 13.12 -18.07
N GLY A 74 20.13 12.06 -17.35
CA GLY A 74 20.59 10.71 -17.69
C GLY A 74 19.90 10.10 -18.92
N ASN A 75 18.84 10.71 -19.44
CA ASN A 75 18.13 10.25 -20.65
C ASN A 75 18.79 10.75 -21.94
N VAL A 76 19.77 11.66 -21.85
CA VAL A 76 20.46 12.26 -22.99
C VAL A 76 21.97 12.02 -22.93
N SER A 77 22.61 11.99 -24.09
CA SER A 77 24.02 11.58 -24.19
C SER A 77 25.01 12.75 -24.26
N THR A 78 24.59 13.87 -24.86
CA THR A 78 25.49 15.00 -25.09
C THR A 78 25.51 15.97 -23.92
N GLN A 79 26.65 16.64 -23.71
CA GLN A 79 26.78 17.64 -22.64
C GLN A 79 25.89 18.85 -22.90
N GLU A 80 25.77 19.27 -24.17
CA GLU A 80 24.93 20.39 -24.59
C GLU A 80 23.45 20.18 -24.23
N GLU A 81 22.92 18.95 -24.50
CA GLU A 81 21.56 18.60 -24.12
C GLU A 81 21.36 18.58 -22.59
N LYS A 82 22.34 18.08 -21.83
CA LYS A 82 22.30 18.10 -20.36
C LYS A 82 22.24 19.52 -19.83
N ASP A 83 23.09 20.38 -20.33
CA ASP A 83 23.15 21.80 -19.93
C ASP A 83 21.85 22.54 -20.26
N ALA A 84 21.26 22.26 -21.43
CA ALA A 84 19.97 22.79 -21.85
C ALA A 84 18.82 22.32 -20.91
N LEU A 85 18.81 21.05 -20.51
CA LEU A 85 17.83 20.51 -19.57
C LEU A 85 17.99 21.17 -18.19
N ILE A 86 19.22 21.32 -17.69
CA ILE A 86 19.49 21.98 -16.40
C ILE A 86 19.08 23.45 -16.46
N ALA A 87 19.40 24.17 -17.54
CA ALA A 87 19.00 25.56 -17.72
C ALA A 87 17.48 25.74 -17.71
N LYS A 88 16.74 24.80 -18.32
CA LYS A 88 15.28 24.89 -18.43
C LYS A 88 14.54 24.42 -17.19
N TYR A 89 14.98 23.32 -16.54
CA TYR A 89 14.26 22.64 -15.47
C TYR A 89 14.98 22.68 -14.12
N GLY A 90 16.17 23.29 -14.04
CA GLY A 90 16.94 23.42 -12.82
C GLY A 90 17.27 22.06 -12.17
N ASN A 91 17.22 22.02 -10.85
CA ASN A 91 17.51 20.80 -10.06
C ASN A 91 16.55 19.63 -10.33
N GLN A 92 15.39 19.85 -10.96
CA GLN A 92 14.50 18.76 -11.35
C GLN A 92 15.12 17.89 -12.44
N ALA A 93 15.91 18.47 -13.35
CA ALA A 93 16.60 17.71 -14.39
C ALA A 93 17.63 16.70 -13.83
N LEU A 94 18.07 16.86 -12.60
CA LEU A 94 19.01 15.96 -11.92
C LEU A 94 18.33 14.76 -11.26
N ARG A 95 17.01 14.69 -11.24
CA ARG A 95 16.24 13.63 -10.57
C ARG A 95 15.72 12.63 -11.59
N PRO A 96 16.00 11.32 -11.45
CA PRO A 96 15.50 10.29 -12.38
C PRO A 96 13.99 10.06 -12.26
N ALA A 97 13.40 10.41 -11.10
CA ALA A 97 11.97 10.29 -10.84
C ALA A 97 11.43 11.56 -10.18
N VAL A 98 10.21 11.94 -10.57
CA VAL A 98 9.51 13.14 -10.08
C VAL A 98 8.04 12.83 -9.84
N LYS A 99 7.32 13.73 -9.18
CA LYS A 99 5.87 13.63 -8.98
C LYS A 99 5.17 13.36 -10.33
N MET A 100 4.25 12.41 -10.32
CA MET A 100 3.42 12.13 -11.50
C MET A 100 2.48 13.31 -11.75
N VAL A 101 2.56 13.89 -12.94
CA VAL A 101 1.66 14.96 -13.39
C VAL A 101 1.32 14.78 -14.87
N LYS A 102 0.07 15.04 -15.22
CA LYS A 102 -0.43 14.84 -16.61
C LYS A 102 0.37 15.62 -17.67
N THR A 103 0.83 16.82 -17.33
CA THR A 103 1.61 17.68 -18.23
C THR A 103 3.00 17.12 -18.56
N LEU A 104 3.55 16.24 -17.74
CA LEU A 104 4.82 15.56 -18.01
C LEU A 104 4.65 14.21 -18.73
N GLY A 105 3.42 13.72 -18.88
CA GLY A 105 3.15 12.42 -19.48
C GLY A 105 3.71 11.23 -18.70
N ASN A 106 4.07 11.41 -17.42
CA ASN A 106 4.69 10.40 -16.58
C ASN A 106 3.72 9.73 -15.61
N VAL A 107 2.42 9.87 -15.86
CA VAL A 107 1.35 9.27 -15.04
C VAL A 107 1.16 7.82 -15.45
N VAL A 108 1.11 6.94 -14.47
CA VAL A 108 0.67 5.55 -14.65
C VAL A 108 -0.84 5.48 -14.36
N ASN A 109 -1.61 5.02 -15.34
CA ASN A 109 -3.04 4.83 -15.17
C ASN A 109 -3.30 3.47 -14.49
N PRO A 110 -3.92 3.44 -13.30
CA PRO A 110 -4.26 2.19 -12.61
C PRO A 110 -5.10 1.22 -13.46
N ASP A 111 -6.04 1.74 -14.25
CA ASP A 111 -6.91 0.90 -15.10
C ASP A 111 -6.12 0.10 -16.13
N ASP A 112 -5.06 0.68 -16.69
CA ASP A 112 -4.22 -0.01 -17.68
C ASP A 112 -3.40 -1.12 -17.01
N VAL A 113 -2.91 -0.88 -15.79
CA VAL A 113 -2.21 -1.90 -15.00
C VAL A 113 -3.16 -3.04 -14.62
N VAL A 114 -4.37 -2.72 -14.17
CA VAL A 114 -5.40 -3.71 -13.81
C VAL A 114 -5.81 -4.54 -15.03
N LYS A 115 -5.98 -3.94 -16.20
CA LYS A 115 -6.28 -4.67 -17.45
C LYS A 115 -5.14 -5.61 -17.86
N ALA A 116 -3.88 -5.19 -17.67
CA ALA A 116 -2.72 -5.97 -18.08
C ALA A 116 -2.34 -7.09 -17.10
N TYR A 117 -2.48 -6.86 -15.79
CA TYR A 117 -1.93 -7.73 -14.75
C TYR A 117 -2.93 -8.20 -13.69
N GLY A 118 -4.14 -7.64 -13.66
CA GLY A 118 -5.16 -7.91 -12.66
C GLY A 118 -5.10 -6.95 -11.45
N ALA A 119 -6.25 -6.80 -10.78
CA ALA A 119 -6.40 -5.90 -9.63
C ALA A 119 -5.52 -6.32 -8.44
N ASP A 120 -5.41 -7.63 -8.19
CA ASP A 120 -4.62 -8.16 -7.06
C ASP A 120 -3.13 -7.90 -7.23
N THR A 121 -2.63 -7.99 -8.47
CA THR A 121 -1.24 -7.62 -8.77
C THR A 121 -0.99 -6.15 -8.47
N MET A 122 -1.90 -5.27 -8.87
CA MET A 122 -1.79 -3.83 -8.59
C MET A 122 -1.83 -3.55 -7.09
N ARG A 123 -2.77 -4.14 -6.36
CA ARG A 123 -2.89 -4.01 -4.90
C ARG A 123 -1.62 -4.48 -4.19
N LEU A 124 -1.16 -5.69 -4.53
CA LEU A 124 0.06 -6.26 -3.96
C LEU A 124 1.28 -5.37 -4.22
N TYR A 125 1.41 -4.87 -5.45
CA TYR A 125 2.52 -4.00 -5.82
C TYR A 125 2.53 -2.69 -5.04
N ILE A 126 1.40 -1.99 -4.92
CA ILE A 126 1.30 -0.73 -4.17
C ILE A 126 1.73 -0.92 -2.70
N MET A 127 1.41 -2.06 -2.11
CA MET A 127 1.80 -2.38 -0.73
C MET A 127 3.25 -2.88 -0.62
N PHE A 128 3.82 -3.37 -1.70
CA PHE A 128 5.18 -3.93 -1.73
C PHE A 128 6.26 -2.92 -2.15
N ILE A 129 5.90 -1.86 -2.88
CA ILE A 129 6.84 -0.93 -3.53
C ILE A 129 7.83 -0.26 -2.55
N GLY A 130 7.48 -0.15 -1.27
CA GLY A 130 8.34 0.46 -0.26
C GLY A 130 7.65 0.62 1.09
N ASP A 131 8.30 1.34 1.97
CA ASP A 131 7.73 1.76 3.25
C ASP A 131 6.51 2.65 3.01
N PHE A 132 5.42 2.38 3.73
CA PHE A 132 4.12 3.03 3.55
C PHE A 132 4.18 4.56 3.67
N GLU A 133 5.06 5.08 4.51
CA GLU A 133 5.20 6.53 4.76
C GLU A 133 6.29 7.19 3.90
N LYS A 134 7.02 6.42 3.08
CA LYS A 134 8.13 6.92 2.29
C LYS A 134 7.80 7.08 0.81
N VAL A 135 8.60 7.91 0.16
CA VAL A 135 8.55 8.07 -1.29
C VAL A 135 9.14 6.83 -1.97
N ALA A 136 8.45 6.34 -2.99
CA ALA A 136 8.91 5.23 -3.83
C ALA A 136 8.80 5.60 -5.32
N THR A 137 9.58 4.94 -6.18
CA THR A 137 9.53 5.14 -7.62
C THR A 137 8.80 3.98 -8.28
N TRP A 138 7.89 4.27 -9.18
CA TRP A 138 7.18 3.26 -9.97
C TRP A 138 8.15 2.42 -10.81
N SER A 139 7.90 1.11 -10.84
CA SER A 139 8.67 0.14 -11.63
C SER A 139 7.75 -0.92 -12.23
N ASP A 140 7.67 -0.96 -13.56
CA ASP A 140 6.87 -1.96 -14.30
C ASP A 140 7.44 -3.39 -14.08
N ASP A 141 8.74 -3.53 -13.92
CA ASP A 141 9.36 -4.83 -13.66
C ASP A 141 9.00 -5.38 -12.28
N ALA A 142 8.85 -4.49 -11.29
CA ALA A 142 8.38 -4.88 -9.97
C ALA A 142 6.89 -5.28 -9.98
N VAL A 143 6.05 -4.63 -10.81
CA VAL A 143 4.66 -5.08 -11.06
C VAL A 143 4.63 -6.50 -11.61
N LYS A 144 5.44 -6.79 -12.63
CA LYS A 144 5.59 -8.16 -13.20
C LYS A 144 6.10 -9.15 -12.15
N GLY A 145 6.97 -8.70 -11.23
CA GLY A 145 7.43 -9.49 -10.08
C GLY A 145 6.29 -9.91 -9.16
N CYS A 146 5.38 -8.98 -8.84
CA CYS A 146 4.19 -9.26 -8.05
C CYS A 146 3.22 -10.23 -8.77
N LYS A 147 3.04 -10.07 -10.08
CA LYS A 147 2.24 -11.02 -10.88
C LYS A 147 2.82 -12.42 -10.80
N ARG A 148 4.13 -12.58 -11.04
CA ARG A 148 4.80 -13.89 -10.92
C ARG A 148 4.67 -14.50 -9.53
N PHE A 149 4.68 -13.71 -8.47
CA PHE A 149 4.45 -14.23 -7.12
C PHE A 149 3.04 -14.80 -6.97
N LEU A 150 1.99 -14.09 -7.43
CA LEU A 150 0.61 -14.58 -7.37
C LEU A 150 0.44 -15.84 -8.22
N ASP A 151 1.03 -15.90 -9.42
CA ASP A 151 1.00 -17.11 -10.27
C ASP A 151 1.70 -18.29 -9.59
N ARG A 152 2.80 -18.05 -8.88
CA ARG A 152 3.48 -19.09 -8.11
C ARG A 152 2.62 -19.58 -6.94
N VAL A 153 1.92 -18.69 -6.22
CA VAL A 153 0.98 -19.09 -5.17
C VAL A 153 -0.13 -19.95 -5.76
N TRP A 154 -0.69 -19.57 -6.90
CA TRP A 154 -1.70 -20.34 -7.61
C TRP A 154 -1.20 -21.73 -7.99
N ASN A 155 -0.05 -21.81 -8.62
CA ASN A 155 0.55 -23.07 -9.06
C ASN A 155 0.96 -24.02 -7.90
N LEU A 156 1.09 -23.51 -6.68
CA LEU A 156 1.30 -24.38 -5.51
C LEU A 156 0.08 -25.25 -5.19
N ALA A 157 -1.12 -24.88 -5.61
CA ALA A 157 -2.32 -25.69 -5.43
C ALA A 157 -2.17 -27.10 -6.01
N ASP A 158 -1.52 -27.22 -7.17
CA ASP A 158 -1.27 -28.48 -7.86
C ASP A 158 -0.22 -29.37 -7.18
N GLN A 159 0.51 -28.82 -6.20
CA GLN A 159 1.59 -29.50 -5.47
C GLN A 159 1.20 -29.87 -4.04
N VAL A 160 -0.05 -29.58 -3.65
CA VAL A 160 -0.57 -29.93 -2.32
C VAL A 160 -0.72 -31.45 -2.20
N THR A 161 -0.10 -32.02 -1.17
CA THR A 161 -0.29 -33.45 -0.86
C THR A 161 -1.55 -33.68 -0.03
N GLU A 162 -2.09 -34.91 -0.08
CA GLU A 162 -3.26 -35.35 0.70
C GLU A 162 -3.03 -35.33 2.23
N GLU A 163 -1.79 -35.19 2.68
CA GLU A 163 -1.44 -35.16 4.08
C GLU A 163 -1.93 -33.87 4.77
N ASP A 164 -2.65 -34.05 5.86
CA ASP A 164 -3.14 -32.93 6.68
C ASP A 164 -2.03 -32.27 7.53
N GLY A 165 -2.34 -31.08 8.02
CA GLY A 165 -1.51 -30.33 8.96
C GLY A 165 -0.28 -29.69 8.34
N VAL A 166 0.70 -29.39 9.22
CA VAL A 166 1.97 -28.74 8.88
C VAL A 166 3.10 -29.73 9.14
N SER A 167 4.01 -29.94 8.18
CA SER A 167 5.17 -30.79 8.40
C SER A 167 6.18 -30.14 9.35
N GLU A 168 6.94 -30.94 10.10
CA GLU A 168 7.99 -30.45 10.99
C GLU A 168 9.02 -29.58 10.25
N LYS A 169 9.33 -29.93 8.99
CA LYS A 169 10.27 -29.20 8.15
C LYS A 169 9.82 -27.78 7.86
N ASN A 170 8.52 -27.56 7.62
CA ASN A 170 7.96 -26.26 7.27
C ASN A 170 7.36 -25.51 8.49
N ALA A 171 7.15 -26.17 9.62
CA ALA A 171 6.57 -25.53 10.79
C ALA A 171 7.30 -24.24 11.23
N PRO A 172 8.65 -24.19 11.25
CA PRO A 172 9.36 -22.97 11.64
C PRO A 172 9.08 -21.79 10.71
N ILE A 173 9.09 -21.99 9.39
CA ILE A 173 8.84 -20.90 8.43
C ILE A 173 7.37 -20.45 8.47
N VAL A 174 6.42 -21.38 8.62
CA VAL A 174 5.00 -21.05 8.72
C VAL A 174 4.73 -20.19 9.93
N HIS A 175 5.15 -20.63 11.12
CA HIS A 175 4.91 -19.88 12.37
C HIS A 175 5.64 -18.53 12.40
N LYS A 176 6.88 -18.50 11.91
CA LYS A 176 7.65 -17.25 11.78
C LYS A 176 6.94 -16.26 10.84
N THR A 177 6.41 -16.75 9.70
CA THR A 177 5.73 -15.88 8.74
C THR A 177 4.39 -15.40 9.27
N ILE A 178 3.59 -16.25 9.91
CA ILE A 178 2.33 -15.83 10.56
C ILE A 178 2.61 -14.68 11.54
N LYS A 179 3.55 -14.87 12.46
CA LYS A 179 3.92 -13.83 13.41
C LYS A 179 4.38 -12.55 12.71
N LYS A 180 5.28 -12.68 11.74
CA LYS A 180 5.84 -11.54 10.99
C LYS A 180 4.77 -10.75 10.24
N VAL A 181 3.87 -11.43 9.52
CA VAL A 181 2.79 -10.79 8.76
C VAL A 181 1.81 -10.09 9.70
N THR A 182 1.45 -10.70 10.83
CA THR A 182 0.58 -10.10 11.85
C THR A 182 1.19 -8.81 12.40
N ASP A 183 2.42 -8.88 12.91
CA ASP A 183 3.13 -7.73 13.50
C ASP A 183 3.33 -6.60 12.47
N ASP A 184 3.60 -6.94 11.21
CA ASP A 184 3.84 -5.98 10.14
C ASP A 184 2.56 -5.29 9.66
N ILE A 185 1.43 -5.98 9.61
CA ILE A 185 0.13 -5.37 9.29
C ILE A 185 -0.25 -4.35 10.35
N ASP A 186 -0.11 -4.67 11.62
CA ASP A 186 -0.42 -3.77 12.74
C ASP A 186 0.44 -2.50 12.73
N THR A 187 1.68 -2.61 12.22
CA THR A 187 2.64 -1.50 12.15
C THR A 187 2.77 -0.88 10.77
N LEU A 188 1.88 -1.21 9.82
CA LEU A 188 1.86 -0.72 8.43
C LEU A 188 3.13 -1.01 7.62
N LYS A 189 3.87 -2.06 7.98
CA LYS A 189 5.06 -2.54 7.27
C LYS A 189 4.69 -3.58 6.20
N MET A 190 3.78 -3.22 5.31
CA MET A 190 3.21 -4.13 4.32
C MET A 190 4.26 -4.74 3.40
N ASN A 191 5.29 -3.98 3.03
CA ASN A 191 6.39 -4.45 2.18
C ASN A 191 7.19 -5.58 2.82
N THR A 192 7.45 -5.54 4.13
CA THR A 192 8.18 -6.61 4.84
C THR A 192 7.30 -7.83 5.09
N ALA A 193 6.00 -7.66 5.30
CA ALA A 193 5.04 -8.75 5.34
C ALA A 193 5.03 -9.53 4.02
N ILE A 194 4.93 -8.83 2.89
CA ILE A 194 4.96 -9.45 1.56
C ILE A 194 6.31 -10.14 1.28
N ALA A 195 7.43 -9.54 1.70
CA ALA A 195 8.74 -10.18 1.59
C ALA A 195 8.83 -11.50 2.39
N ALA A 196 8.20 -11.56 3.56
CA ALA A 196 8.13 -12.81 4.34
C ALA A 196 7.29 -13.88 3.63
N LEU A 197 6.18 -13.49 2.99
CA LEU A 197 5.36 -14.39 2.17
C LEU A 197 6.13 -14.94 0.96
N LEU A 198 6.92 -14.09 0.27
CA LEU A 198 7.80 -14.52 -0.82
C LEU A 198 8.81 -15.58 -0.35
N THR A 199 9.42 -15.37 0.82
CA THR A 199 10.36 -16.32 1.42
C THR A 199 9.67 -17.65 1.72
N MET A 200 8.49 -17.63 2.32
CA MET A 200 7.73 -18.85 2.64
C MET A 200 7.33 -19.62 1.39
N VAL A 201 6.91 -18.94 0.32
CA VAL A 201 6.61 -19.60 -0.97
C VAL A 201 7.86 -20.28 -1.53
N ASN A 202 9.04 -19.68 -1.45
CA ASN A 202 10.29 -20.31 -1.89
C ASN A 202 10.58 -21.60 -1.12
N GLU A 203 10.39 -21.58 0.21
CA GLU A 203 10.57 -22.78 1.05
C GLU A 203 9.57 -23.89 0.68
N PHE A 204 8.33 -23.55 0.37
CA PHE A 204 7.34 -24.54 -0.05
C PHE A 204 7.69 -25.22 -1.39
N TYR A 205 8.21 -24.46 -2.35
CA TYR A 205 8.73 -25.05 -3.59
C TYR A 205 9.91 -25.99 -3.35
N SER A 206 10.73 -25.73 -2.35
CA SER A 206 11.92 -26.55 -2.04
C SER A 206 11.58 -27.78 -1.18
N ASN A 207 10.60 -27.64 -0.29
CA ASN A 207 10.30 -28.64 0.75
C ASN A 207 9.05 -29.45 0.50
N GLY A 208 8.24 -29.08 -0.52
CA GLY A 208 6.90 -29.58 -0.69
C GLY A 208 5.93 -28.96 0.33
N LEU A 209 4.62 -29.15 0.12
CA LEU A 209 3.61 -28.62 1.02
C LEU A 209 2.44 -29.57 1.22
N ARG A 210 1.91 -29.54 2.44
CA ARG A 210 0.68 -30.21 2.85
C ARG A 210 -0.48 -29.21 2.79
N ARG A 211 -1.70 -29.68 2.92
CA ARG A 211 -2.91 -28.86 2.93
C ARG A 211 -2.87 -27.75 3.97
N GLY A 212 -2.43 -28.02 5.20
CA GLY A 212 -2.33 -26.99 6.26
C GLY A 212 -1.35 -25.87 5.95
N HIS A 213 -0.26 -26.15 5.20
CA HIS A 213 0.66 -25.10 4.71
C HIS A 213 -0.04 -24.18 3.71
N PHE A 214 -0.79 -24.77 2.77
CA PHE A 214 -1.48 -24.03 1.73
C PHE A 214 -2.60 -23.16 2.29
N GLU A 215 -3.39 -23.70 3.23
CA GLU A 215 -4.41 -22.91 3.92
C GLU A 215 -3.82 -21.72 4.69
N ALA A 216 -2.71 -21.92 5.41
CA ALA A 216 -2.00 -20.83 6.07
C ALA A 216 -1.47 -19.80 5.07
N LEU A 217 -0.91 -20.28 3.93
CA LEU A 217 -0.46 -19.40 2.87
C LEU A 217 -1.60 -18.56 2.26
N LEU A 218 -2.78 -19.13 2.01
CA LEU A 218 -3.90 -18.40 1.41
C LEU A 218 -4.48 -17.32 2.34
N ARG A 219 -4.51 -17.60 3.66
CA ARG A 219 -5.06 -16.64 4.64
C ARG A 219 -4.21 -15.39 4.82
N MET A 220 -2.90 -15.52 4.78
CA MET A 220 -1.98 -14.41 5.06
C MET A 220 -1.94 -13.33 3.96
N PRO A 221 -1.91 -13.64 2.65
CA PRO A 221 -1.95 -12.62 1.60
C PRO A 221 -3.34 -12.06 1.31
N SER A 222 -4.42 -12.62 1.86
CA SER A 222 -5.79 -12.17 1.58
C SER A 222 -6.04 -10.67 1.83
N PRO A 223 -5.41 -9.98 2.80
CA PRO A 223 -5.54 -8.53 2.92
C PRO A 223 -4.93 -7.76 1.75
N PHE A 224 -3.92 -8.30 1.09
CA PHE A 224 -3.20 -7.68 -0.03
C PHE A 224 -3.82 -8.03 -1.38
N ALA A 225 -4.17 -9.30 -1.55
CA ALA A 225 -4.76 -9.89 -2.76
C ALA A 225 -5.90 -10.82 -2.35
N PRO A 226 -7.13 -10.31 -2.19
CA PRO A 226 -8.29 -11.11 -1.80
C PRO A 226 -8.62 -12.16 -2.87
N PRO A 227 -9.22 -13.30 -2.48
CA PRO A 227 -9.60 -14.36 -3.40
C PRO A 227 -10.73 -13.94 -4.36
#